data_451a17f2c6296b4538a0ea951f8b0436
#
_entry.id   451a17f2c6296b4538a0ea951f8b0436
#
_cell.length_a   1.000
_cell.length_b   1.000
_cell.length_c   1.000
_cell.angle_alpha   90.00
_cell.angle_beta   90.00
_cell.angle_gamma   90.00
#
_symmetry.space_group_name_H-M   'P 1'
#
loop_
_entity.id
_entity.type
_entity.pdbx_description
1 polymer ?
#
loop_
_entity_poly.entity_id
_entity_poly.type
_entity_poly.pdbx_seq_one_letter_code
_entity_poly.pdbx_strand_id
1 'polypeptide(L)'
;MSRPTIVDVAEAAGVSKSLVSLVMRNAPHVSDEKRQRVLNVAAELGYRPNAAARSLVRQRTSLVGVLLSDLHNPFFAEVIDGIQAEAGAYGYRTIVGTGDRVELSEARALETMLELRAEGLILASPVLPMRTIALASRELPIVLVARRTKISTVDSVANDDLSGAALAVAHLASLGHERIAHIDGGEGAGSPERRRGYERAMRKHGLEAQIRIAAGSYTEDGGRQGVTALFSGGRPPTAIFAANDLSAIGTLSALAEHGIRVPADVSVVGYDNTALAAVRHIHLTTVDQPRPEMGRTAVTLLLERLRDGREEARHVLMQPSLVVRGSTASPAGC
;
A
#
# COMPACT_ATOMS: atom_id res chain seq x y z
N MET A 1 17.50 -24.50 -28.03
CA MET A 1 16.53 -25.62 -27.86
C MET A 1 15.14 -25.03 -27.73
N SER A 2 14.17 -25.50 -28.50
CA SER A 2 12.76 -25.06 -28.35
C SER A 2 12.19 -25.57 -27.04
N ARG A 3 11.35 -24.77 -26.40
CA ARG A 3 10.67 -25.21 -25.17
C ARG A 3 9.67 -26.32 -25.46
N PRO A 4 9.66 -27.42 -24.67
CA PRO A 4 8.72 -28.50 -24.88
C PRO A 4 7.27 -27.99 -24.82
N THR A 5 6.43 -28.56 -25.69
CA THR A 5 5.04 -28.19 -25.87
C THR A 5 4.10 -29.25 -25.26
N ILE A 6 2.82 -28.95 -25.17
CA ILE A 6 1.81 -29.93 -24.76
C ILE A 6 1.71 -31.11 -25.71
N VAL A 7 2.13 -30.93 -26.98
CA VAL A 7 2.15 -31.99 -27.99
C VAL A 7 3.25 -32.97 -27.67
N ASP A 8 4.45 -32.50 -27.37
CA ASP A 8 5.59 -33.34 -27.00
C ASP A 8 5.30 -34.21 -25.79
N VAL A 9 4.61 -33.64 -24.78
CA VAL A 9 4.17 -34.41 -23.60
C VAL A 9 3.12 -35.46 -23.99
N ALA A 10 2.18 -35.13 -24.86
CA ALA A 10 1.13 -36.04 -25.29
C ALA A 10 1.72 -37.24 -26.06
N GLU A 11 2.66 -37.00 -26.97
CA GLU A 11 3.36 -38.03 -27.73
C GLU A 11 4.21 -38.92 -26.83
N ALA A 12 5.03 -38.34 -25.95
CA ALA A 12 5.89 -39.10 -25.04
C ALA A 12 5.10 -39.91 -23.99
N ALA A 13 3.97 -39.40 -23.53
CA ALA A 13 3.08 -40.11 -22.57
C ALA A 13 2.13 -41.11 -23.26
N GLY A 14 2.04 -41.14 -24.60
CA GLY A 14 1.10 -41.98 -25.33
C GLY A 14 -0.37 -41.64 -25.10
N VAL A 15 -0.70 -40.35 -24.98
CA VAL A 15 -2.06 -39.87 -24.67
C VAL A 15 -2.47 -38.69 -25.56
N SER A 16 -3.74 -38.35 -25.57
CA SER A 16 -4.22 -37.16 -26.30
C SER A 16 -3.81 -35.85 -25.64
N LYS A 17 -3.63 -34.79 -26.45
CA LYS A 17 -3.44 -33.40 -25.97
C LYS A 17 -4.51 -32.97 -24.97
N SER A 18 -5.76 -33.39 -25.20
CA SER A 18 -6.88 -33.11 -24.31
C SER A 18 -6.67 -33.73 -22.92
N LEU A 19 -6.16 -34.98 -22.87
CA LEU A 19 -5.89 -35.64 -21.59
C LEU A 19 -4.74 -34.94 -20.84
N VAL A 20 -3.65 -34.58 -21.52
CA VAL A 20 -2.56 -33.78 -20.92
C VAL A 20 -3.12 -32.48 -20.36
N SER A 21 -3.96 -31.77 -21.10
CA SER A 21 -4.60 -30.54 -20.64
C SER A 21 -5.49 -30.75 -19.41
N LEU A 22 -6.23 -31.86 -19.31
CA LEU A 22 -7.03 -32.22 -18.15
C LEU A 22 -6.16 -32.54 -16.93
N VAL A 23 -5.08 -33.31 -17.12
CA VAL A 23 -4.12 -33.62 -16.04
C VAL A 23 -3.48 -32.34 -15.49
N MET A 24 -3.00 -31.46 -16.37
CA MET A 24 -2.36 -30.19 -15.97
C MET A 24 -3.31 -29.22 -15.27
N ARG A 25 -4.62 -29.42 -15.40
CA ARG A 25 -5.67 -28.66 -14.71
C ARG A 25 -6.18 -29.35 -13.46
N ASN A 26 -5.61 -30.48 -13.09
CA ASN A 26 -6.05 -31.31 -11.97
C ASN A 26 -7.54 -31.72 -12.06
N ALA A 27 -8.05 -31.98 -13.26
CA ALA A 27 -9.44 -32.34 -13.46
C ALA A 27 -9.80 -33.68 -12.75
N PRO A 28 -10.98 -33.78 -12.11
CA PRO A 28 -11.34 -34.93 -11.25
C PRO A 28 -11.57 -36.23 -12.00
N HIS A 29 -11.83 -36.20 -13.30
CA HIS A 29 -12.22 -37.38 -14.10
C HIS A 29 -11.07 -38.06 -14.84
N VAL A 30 -9.83 -37.96 -14.34
CA VAL A 30 -8.65 -38.62 -14.90
C VAL A 30 -8.17 -39.68 -13.90
N SER A 31 -7.97 -40.92 -14.37
CA SER A 31 -7.44 -41.98 -13.51
C SER A 31 -6.05 -41.64 -12.99
N ASP A 32 -5.74 -42.06 -11.75
CA ASP A 32 -4.46 -41.73 -11.10
C ASP A 32 -3.27 -42.26 -11.89
N GLU A 33 -3.38 -43.45 -12.50
CA GLU A 33 -2.33 -44.00 -13.35
C GLU A 33 -1.98 -43.08 -14.53
N LYS A 34 -3.00 -42.63 -15.28
CA LYS A 34 -2.79 -41.71 -16.41
C LYS A 34 -2.28 -40.34 -15.97
N ARG A 35 -2.78 -39.86 -14.83
CA ARG A 35 -2.33 -38.61 -14.21
C ARG A 35 -0.85 -38.69 -13.89
N GLN A 36 -0.42 -39.73 -13.19
CA GLN A 36 0.98 -39.89 -12.78
C GLN A 36 1.89 -40.06 -13.99
N ARG A 37 1.50 -40.82 -15.00
CA ARG A 37 2.27 -40.97 -16.25
C ARG A 37 2.51 -39.63 -16.92
N VAL A 38 1.48 -38.81 -17.12
CA VAL A 38 1.58 -37.50 -17.75
C VAL A 38 2.45 -36.54 -16.93
N LEU A 39 2.29 -36.53 -15.60
CA LEU A 39 3.10 -35.67 -14.71
C LEU A 39 4.58 -36.06 -14.74
N ASN A 40 4.91 -37.35 -14.76
CA ASN A 40 6.30 -37.82 -14.85
C ASN A 40 6.93 -37.40 -16.18
N VAL A 41 6.28 -37.67 -17.31
CA VAL A 41 6.76 -37.27 -18.63
C VAL A 41 6.91 -35.74 -18.73
N ALA A 42 5.97 -34.98 -18.21
CA ALA A 42 6.07 -33.52 -18.20
C ALA A 42 7.27 -33.03 -17.38
N ALA A 43 7.56 -33.66 -16.24
CA ALA A 43 8.73 -33.35 -15.42
C ALA A 43 10.05 -33.71 -16.14
N GLU A 44 10.14 -34.90 -16.76
CA GLU A 44 11.29 -35.34 -17.53
C GLU A 44 11.61 -34.41 -18.70
N LEU A 45 10.60 -33.98 -19.43
CA LEU A 45 10.74 -33.02 -20.54
C LEU A 45 10.95 -31.58 -20.08
N GLY A 46 10.83 -31.28 -18.80
CA GLY A 46 10.84 -29.90 -18.30
C GLY A 46 9.65 -29.06 -18.79
N TYR A 47 8.54 -29.71 -19.18
CA TYR A 47 7.35 -29.01 -19.65
C TYR A 47 6.68 -28.23 -18.55
N ARG A 48 6.47 -26.95 -18.79
CA ARG A 48 5.64 -26.08 -17.94
C ARG A 48 4.46 -25.57 -18.77
N PRO A 49 3.21 -25.74 -18.26
CA PRO A 49 2.03 -25.26 -18.95
C PRO A 49 2.16 -23.77 -19.28
N ASN A 50 2.07 -23.40 -20.55
CA ASN A 50 2.14 -22.01 -20.98
C ASN A 50 0.89 -21.24 -20.51
N ALA A 51 1.09 -20.27 -19.62
CA ALA A 51 0.02 -19.43 -19.08
C ALA A 51 -0.66 -18.60 -20.19
N ALA A 52 0.10 -18.09 -21.15
CA ALA A 52 -0.43 -17.33 -22.29
C ALA A 52 -1.32 -18.20 -23.21
N ALA A 53 -0.89 -19.44 -23.48
CA ALA A 53 -1.70 -20.37 -24.27
C ALA A 53 -3.01 -20.76 -23.52
N ARG A 54 -2.97 -20.87 -22.20
CA ARG A 54 -4.17 -21.13 -21.40
C ARG A 54 -5.11 -19.95 -21.37
N SER A 55 -4.60 -18.73 -21.27
CA SER A 55 -5.41 -17.50 -21.27
C SER A 55 -6.10 -17.28 -22.61
N LEU A 56 -5.46 -17.63 -23.74
CA LEU A 56 -6.09 -17.62 -25.06
C LEU A 56 -7.31 -18.54 -25.15
N VAL A 57 -7.21 -19.74 -24.60
CA VAL A 57 -8.32 -20.71 -24.61
C VAL A 57 -9.44 -20.31 -23.64
N ARG A 58 -9.09 -19.72 -22.49
CA ARG A 58 -10.06 -19.32 -21.45
C ARG A 58 -10.59 -17.91 -21.63
N GLN A 59 -10.00 -17.11 -22.52
CA GLN A 59 -10.23 -15.67 -22.66
C GLN A 59 -10.06 -14.89 -21.33
N ARG A 60 -9.34 -15.48 -20.37
CA ARG A 60 -9.08 -14.90 -19.03
C ARG A 60 -7.65 -15.18 -18.61
N THR A 61 -6.98 -14.17 -18.05
CA THR A 61 -5.60 -14.27 -17.58
C THR A 61 -5.50 -14.65 -16.12
N SER A 62 -6.53 -14.36 -15.34
CA SER A 62 -6.56 -14.39 -13.88
C SER A 62 -5.37 -13.60 -13.28
N LEU A 63 -5.06 -12.46 -13.87
CA LEU A 63 -4.02 -11.55 -13.43
C LEU A 63 -4.65 -10.27 -12.87
N VAL A 64 -4.17 -9.83 -11.70
CA VAL A 64 -4.43 -8.52 -11.13
C VAL A 64 -3.14 -7.73 -11.12
N GLY A 65 -3.14 -6.55 -11.76
CA GLY A 65 -2.02 -5.62 -11.69
C GLY A 65 -2.07 -4.84 -10.39
N VAL A 66 -0.93 -4.72 -9.72
CA VAL A 66 -0.77 -3.92 -8.50
C VAL A 66 0.34 -2.90 -8.73
N LEU A 67 -0.02 -1.62 -8.81
CA LEU A 67 0.93 -0.53 -8.95
C LEU A 67 1.12 0.14 -7.58
N LEU A 68 2.37 0.23 -7.14
CA LEU A 68 2.76 0.90 -5.90
C LEU A 68 3.52 2.17 -6.24
N SER A 69 3.29 3.23 -5.48
CA SER A 69 4.06 4.46 -5.68
C SER A 69 5.51 4.32 -5.20
N ASP A 70 5.77 3.50 -4.17
CA ASP A 70 7.11 3.38 -3.58
C ASP A 70 7.31 2.02 -2.90
N LEU A 71 8.28 1.22 -3.38
CA LEU A 71 8.64 -0.07 -2.77
C LEU A 71 9.46 0.05 -1.49
N HIS A 72 10.06 1.21 -1.24
CA HIS A 72 10.91 1.44 -0.06
C HIS A 72 10.10 1.77 1.20
N ASN A 73 8.83 2.15 1.05
CA ASN A 73 7.96 2.38 2.19
C ASN A 73 7.31 1.05 2.65
N PRO A 74 7.60 0.56 3.87
CA PRO A 74 7.04 -0.69 4.41
C PRO A 74 5.51 -0.73 4.46
N PHE A 75 4.84 0.42 4.47
CA PHE A 75 3.38 0.51 4.35
C PHE A 75 2.84 -0.33 3.19
N PHE A 76 3.50 -0.24 2.03
CA PHE A 76 3.04 -0.95 0.84
C PHE A 76 3.25 -2.46 0.90
N ALA A 77 4.30 -2.92 1.61
CA ALA A 77 4.55 -4.36 1.77
C ALA A 77 3.36 -5.06 2.45
N GLU A 78 2.84 -4.49 3.53
CA GLU A 78 1.69 -5.06 4.26
C GLU A 78 0.37 -4.94 3.48
N VAL A 79 0.21 -3.88 2.67
CA VAL A 79 -0.93 -3.78 1.73
C VAL A 79 -0.86 -4.90 0.68
N ILE A 80 0.33 -5.16 0.12
CA ILE A 80 0.54 -6.25 -0.85
C ILE A 80 0.23 -7.61 -0.22
N ASP A 81 0.67 -7.85 1.02
CA ASP A 81 0.37 -9.11 1.71
C ASP A 81 -1.14 -9.38 1.76
N GLY A 82 -1.91 -8.35 2.10
CA GLY A 82 -3.37 -8.42 2.08
C GLY A 82 -3.94 -8.69 0.68
N ILE A 83 -3.41 -8.00 -0.34
CA ILE A 83 -3.82 -8.19 -1.74
C ILE A 83 -3.49 -9.61 -2.21
N GLN A 84 -2.28 -10.09 -1.96
CA GLN A 84 -1.85 -11.41 -2.43
C GLN A 84 -2.61 -12.55 -1.77
N ALA A 85 -2.83 -12.45 -0.45
CA ALA A 85 -3.59 -13.44 0.29
C ALA A 85 -5.02 -13.57 -0.26
N GLU A 86 -5.72 -12.45 -0.41
CA GLU A 86 -7.10 -12.42 -0.88
C GLU A 86 -7.21 -12.81 -2.36
N ALA A 87 -6.38 -12.24 -3.25
CA ALA A 87 -6.38 -12.60 -4.68
C ALA A 87 -6.08 -14.09 -4.89
N GLY A 88 -5.11 -14.64 -4.15
CA GLY A 88 -4.73 -16.04 -4.19
C GLY A 88 -5.86 -16.97 -3.78
N ALA A 89 -6.66 -16.63 -2.76
CA ALA A 89 -7.83 -17.40 -2.32
C ALA A 89 -8.87 -17.56 -3.43
N TYR A 90 -8.95 -16.58 -4.34
CA TYR A 90 -9.85 -16.61 -5.50
C TYR A 90 -9.19 -17.09 -6.81
N GLY A 91 -7.94 -17.57 -6.75
CA GLY A 91 -7.22 -18.11 -7.89
C GLY A 91 -6.63 -17.07 -8.84
N TYR A 92 -6.55 -15.80 -8.41
CA TYR A 92 -5.84 -14.74 -9.14
C TYR A 92 -4.38 -14.69 -8.74
N ARG A 93 -3.55 -14.27 -9.68
CA ARG A 93 -2.13 -13.97 -9.48
C ARG A 93 -1.93 -12.47 -9.58
N THR A 94 -1.01 -11.93 -8.79
CA THR A 94 -0.67 -10.52 -8.82
C THR A 94 0.60 -10.27 -9.61
N ILE A 95 0.62 -9.18 -10.38
CA ILE A 95 1.83 -8.59 -10.96
C ILE A 95 2.03 -7.26 -10.28
N VAL A 96 3.17 -7.11 -9.62
CA VAL A 96 3.51 -5.88 -8.89
C VAL A 96 4.48 -5.05 -9.74
N GLY A 97 4.15 -3.78 -9.90
CA GLY A 97 5.01 -2.76 -10.50
C GLY A 97 5.14 -1.55 -9.60
N THR A 98 6.18 -0.77 -9.79
CA THR A 98 6.40 0.50 -9.10
C THR A 98 6.77 1.59 -10.08
N GLY A 99 6.54 2.84 -9.68
CA GLY A 99 6.94 4.01 -10.46
C GLY A 99 7.80 4.99 -9.67
N ASP A 100 8.21 4.64 -8.44
CA ASP A 100 9.10 5.42 -7.57
C ASP A 100 8.67 6.89 -7.43
N ARG A 101 7.35 7.11 -7.32
CA ARG A 101 6.70 8.43 -7.24
C ARG A 101 6.95 9.33 -8.46
N VAL A 102 7.25 8.75 -9.60
CA VAL A 102 7.45 9.45 -10.87
C VAL A 102 6.28 9.14 -11.80
N GLU A 103 5.52 10.16 -12.18
CA GLU A 103 4.31 10.01 -13.03
C GLU A 103 4.58 9.21 -14.30
N LEU A 104 5.67 9.50 -15.01
CA LEU A 104 6.02 8.82 -16.26
C LEU A 104 6.35 7.33 -16.03
N SER A 105 6.99 7.00 -14.93
CA SER A 105 7.32 5.61 -14.57
C SER A 105 6.05 4.84 -14.18
N GLU A 106 5.15 5.45 -13.41
CA GLU A 106 3.86 4.86 -13.09
C GLU A 106 3.00 4.63 -14.35
N ALA A 107 3.00 5.58 -15.29
CA ALA A 107 2.29 5.44 -16.56
C ALA A 107 2.81 4.25 -17.38
N ARG A 108 4.12 4.07 -17.47
CA ARG A 108 4.73 2.91 -18.14
C ARG A 108 4.40 1.58 -17.46
N ALA A 109 4.41 1.57 -16.12
CA ALA A 109 4.04 0.38 -15.37
C ALA A 109 2.55 0.02 -15.60
N LEU A 110 1.67 1.02 -15.65
CA LEU A 110 0.26 0.86 -15.99
C LEU A 110 0.09 0.27 -17.40
N GLU A 111 0.76 0.82 -18.42
CA GLU A 111 0.73 0.30 -19.79
C GLU A 111 1.18 -1.17 -19.84
N THR A 112 2.29 -1.50 -19.17
CA THR A 112 2.78 -2.88 -19.09
C THR A 112 1.73 -3.83 -18.51
N MET A 113 0.98 -3.42 -17.49
CA MET A 113 -0.08 -4.23 -16.90
C MET A 113 -1.25 -4.43 -17.88
N LEU A 114 -1.59 -3.40 -18.66
CA LEU A 114 -2.60 -3.49 -19.71
C LEU A 114 -2.15 -4.43 -20.85
N GLU A 115 -0.91 -4.31 -21.33
CA GLU A 115 -0.32 -5.21 -22.34
C GLU A 115 -0.30 -6.68 -21.88
N LEU A 116 -0.01 -6.93 -20.60
CA LEU A 116 -0.07 -8.24 -19.98
C LEU A 116 -1.51 -8.74 -19.75
N ARG A 117 -2.51 -7.94 -20.15
CA ARG A 117 -3.94 -8.25 -20.02
C ARG A 117 -4.33 -8.56 -18.58
N ALA A 118 -3.92 -7.71 -17.63
CA ALA A 118 -4.49 -7.74 -16.30
C ALA A 118 -6.02 -7.59 -16.41
N GLU A 119 -6.77 -8.37 -15.64
CA GLU A 119 -8.24 -8.30 -15.64
C GLU A 119 -8.75 -7.13 -14.81
N GLY A 120 -7.93 -6.62 -13.88
CA GLY A 120 -8.19 -5.45 -13.08
C GLY A 120 -6.92 -4.92 -12.42
N LEU A 121 -6.99 -3.69 -11.90
CA LEU A 121 -5.85 -3.00 -11.31
C LEU A 121 -6.15 -2.52 -9.89
N ILE A 122 -5.14 -2.63 -9.03
CA ILE A 122 -5.10 -1.99 -7.72
C ILE A 122 -3.94 -1.00 -7.72
N LEU A 123 -4.24 0.29 -7.56
CA LEU A 123 -3.24 1.35 -7.57
C LEU A 123 -3.09 1.90 -6.16
N ALA A 124 -1.96 1.63 -5.52
CA ALA A 124 -1.69 2.04 -4.15
C ALA A 124 -0.95 3.37 -4.10
N SER A 125 -1.65 4.40 -3.66
CA SER A 125 -1.15 5.78 -3.51
C SER A 125 -0.53 6.38 -4.79
N PRO A 126 -1.11 6.13 -6.00
CA PRO A 126 -0.49 6.53 -7.25
C PRO A 126 -0.32 8.05 -7.34
N VAL A 127 0.77 8.50 -7.98
CA VAL A 127 0.96 9.93 -8.34
C VAL A 127 0.35 10.24 -9.71
N LEU A 128 -0.08 9.24 -10.46
CA LEU A 128 -0.78 9.39 -11.73
C LEU A 128 -1.91 10.43 -11.64
N PRO A 129 -2.08 11.30 -12.64
CA PRO A 129 -3.21 12.21 -12.73
C PRO A 129 -4.53 11.45 -12.77
N MET A 130 -5.56 11.99 -12.09
CA MET A 130 -6.88 11.36 -12.04
C MET A 130 -7.50 11.16 -13.43
N ARG A 131 -7.16 12.01 -14.42
CA ARG A 131 -7.56 11.85 -15.82
C ARG A 131 -7.02 10.56 -16.45
N THR A 132 -5.76 10.20 -16.15
CA THR A 132 -5.12 8.97 -16.65
C THR A 132 -5.80 7.75 -16.05
N ILE A 133 -6.06 7.77 -14.74
CA ILE A 133 -6.80 6.70 -14.04
C ILE A 133 -8.22 6.56 -14.59
N ALA A 134 -8.92 7.67 -14.84
CA ALA A 134 -10.26 7.67 -15.41
C ALA A 134 -10.29 7.10 -16.84
N LEU A 135 -9.26 7.34 -17.65
CA LEU A 135 -9.16 6.74 -18.97
C LEU A 135 -8.94 5.24 -18.88
N ALA A 136 -7.99 4.78 -18.08
CA ALA A 136 -7.71 3.36 -17.89
C ALA A 136 -8.93 2.61 -17.28
N SER A 137 -9.72 3.26 -16.43
CA SER A 137 -10.93 2.65 -15.84
C SER A 137 -12.06 2.37 -16.83
N ARG A 138 -11.95 2.85 -18.08
CA ARG A 138 -12.87 2.49 -19.18
C ARG A 138 -12.54 1.12 -19.79
N GLU A 139 -11.31 0.66 -19.65
CA GLU A 139 -10.84 -0.59 -20.21
C GLU A 139 -10.99 -1.76 -19.23
N LEU A 140 -10.78 -1.51 -17.94
CA LEU A 140 -10.84 -2.52 -16.90
C LEU A 140 -11.12 -1.91 -15.50
N PRO A 141 -11.65 -2.70 -14.56
CA PRO A 141 -11.91 -2.25 -13.19
C PRO A 141 -10.65 -1.79 -12.46
N ILE A 142 -10.73 -0.65 -11.78
CA ILE A 142 -9.63 -0.07 -10.99
C ILE A 142 -10.11 0.19 -9.56
N VAL A 143 -9.26 -0.16 -8.60
CA VAL A 143 -9.42 0.19 -7.19
C VAL A 143 -8.20 1.00 -6.72
N LEU A 144 -8.42 2.16 -6.11
CA LEU A 144 -7.38 2.94 -5.46
C LEU A 144 -7.23 2.52 -4.00
N VAL A 145 -6.00 2.40 -3.53
CA VAL A 145 -5.68 2.21 -2.11
C VAL A 145 -4.91 3.42 -1.60
N ALA A 146 -5.23 3.87 -0.39
CA ALA A 146 -4.66 5.04 0.27
C ALA A 146 -4.79 6.36 -0.52
N ARG A 147 -5.66 6.42 -1.50
CA ARG A 147 -6.00 7.64 -2.26
C ARG A 147 -7.50 7.71 -2.52
N ARG A 148 -8.14 8.80 -2.15
CA ARG A 148 -9.57 9.03 -2.39
C ARG A 148 -9.82 9.49 -3.82
N THR A 149 -11.00 9.17 -4.34
CA THR A 149 -11.44 9.61 -5.67
C THR A 149 -12.92 10.00 -5.66
N LYS A 150 -13.33 10.77 -6.67
CA LYS A 150 -14.74 11.06 -6.99
C LYS A 150 -15.12 10.50 -8.37
N ILE A 151 -14.24 9.72 -9.00
CA ILE A 151 -14.52 9.10 -10.31
C ILE A 151 -15.53 7.99 -10.09
N SER A 152 -16.69 8.09 -10.74
CA SER A 152 -17.80 7.15 -10.57
C SER A 152 -17.54 5.72 -11.07
N THR A 153 -16.46 5.51 -11.84
CA THR A 153 -16.03 4.19 -12.36
C THR A 153 -14.89 3.56 -11.56
N VAL A 154 -14.36 4.24 -10.53
CA VAL A 154 -13.19 3.82 -9.77
C VAL A 154 -13.53 3.64 -8.30
N ASP A 155 -13.28 2.46 -7.76
CA ASP A 155 -13.43 2.20 -6.33
C ASP A 155 -12.24 2.78 -5.54
N SER A 156 -12.43 3.01 -4.26
CA SER A 156 -11.31 3.40 -3.38
C SER A 156 -11.43 2.83 -1.98
N VAL A 157 -10.29 2.46 -1.43
CA VAL A 157 -10.10 2.11 -0.01
C VAL A 157 -9.08 3.10 0.56
N ALA A 158 -9.51 3.94 1.47
CA ALA A 158 -8.66 4.97 2.07
C ALA A 158 -8.79 4.95 3.60
N ASN A 159 -7.81 5.51 4.27
CA ASN A 159 -7.90 5.74 5.71
C ASN A 159 -8.59 7.07 6.01
N ASP A 160 -9.23 7.20 7.18
CA ASP A 160 -9.70 8.50 7.68
C ASP A 160 -8.53 9.30 8.25
N ASP A 161 -7.77 9.92 7.35
CA ASP A 161 -6.58 10.70 7.68
C ASP A 161 -6.89 11.95 8.53
N LEU A 162 -8.10 12.49 8.41
CA LEU A 162 -8.55 13.59 9.28
C LEU A 162 -8.63 13.12 10.74
N SER A 163 -9.30 12.00 10.96
CA SER A 163 -9.45 11.40 12.30
C SER A 163 -8.11 10.88 12.83
N GLY A 164 -7.28 10.27 11.98
CA GLY A 164 -5.96 9.78 12.35
C GLY A 164 -5.04 10.89 12.86
N ALA A 165 -4.97 12.01 12.14
CA ALA A 165 -4.21 13.18 12.60
C ALA A 165 -4.78 13.77 13.91
N ALA A 166 -6.09 13.76 14.06
CA ALA A 166 -6.73 14.21 15.31
C ALA A 166 -6.38 13.31 16.50
N LEU A 167 -6.25 11.99 16.31
CA LEU A 167 -5.78 11.07 17.36
C LEU A 167 -4.35 11.40 17.81
N ALA A 168 -3.43 11.67 16.86
CA ALA A 168 -2.06 12.04 17.18
C ALA A 168 -1.99 13.32 18.02
N VAL A 169 -2.69 14.38 17.59
CA VAL A 169 -2.72 15.67 18.31
C VAL A 169 -3.40 15.52 19.67
N ALA A 170 -4.53 14.82 19.74
CA ALA A 170 -5.25 14.62 21.00
C ALA A 170 -4.39 13.88 22.04
N HIS A 171 -3.63 12.86 21.61
CA HIS A 171 -2.68 12.16 22.47
C HIS A 171 -1.61 13.10 23.02
N LEU A 172 -0.96 13.88 22.15
CA LEU A 172 0.08 14.82 22.58
C LEU A 172 -0.47 15.93 23.51
N ALA A 173 -1.65 16.47 23.18
CA ALA A 173 -2.32 17.46 24.02
C ALA A 173 -2.71 16.87 25.39
N SER A 174 -3.13 15.60 25.46
CA SER A 174 -3.46 14.92 26.73
C SER A 174 -2.23 14.72 27.64
N LEU A 175 -1.03 14.67 27.05
CA LEU A 175 0.24 14.65 27.78
C LEU A 175 0.69 16.04 28.26
N GLY A 176 -0.02 17.11 27.89
CA GLY A 176 0.30 18.48 28.27
C GLY A 176 1.12 19.26 27.25
N HIS A 177 1.32 18.71 26.03
CA HIS A 177 2.02 19.45 24.98
C HIS A 177 1.14 20.56 24.40
N GLU A 178 1.64 21.78 24.39
CA GLU A 178 1.02 22.93 23.73
C GLU A 178 1.69 23.26 22.38
N ARG A 179 3.01 23.10 22.30
CA ARG A 179 3.81 23.36 21.09
C ARG A 179 3.99 22.05 20.31
N ILE A 180 2.94 21.68 19.61
CA ILE A 180 2.90 20.49 18.76
C ILE A 180 3.10 20.95 17.32
N ALA A 181 4.18 20.50 16.66
CA ALA A 181 4.41 20.78 15.24
C ALA A 181 4.04 19.58 14.37
N HIS A 182 3.73 19.85 13.11
CA HIS A 182 3.51 18.82 12.09
C HIS A 182 4.57 18.91 10.99
N ILE A 183 5.23 17.80 10.70
CA ILE A 183 6.05 17.64 9.48
C ILE A 183 5.15 16.96 8.45
N ASP A 184 4.77 17.67 7.39
CA ASP A 184 3.80 17.16 6.42
C ASP A 184 4.39 16.17 5.41
N GLY A 185 3.53 15.50 4.63
CA GLY A 185 3.91 14.51 3.63
C GLY A 185 4.09 15.08 2.21
N GLY A 186 4.18 16.41 2.06
CA GLY A 186 4.27 17.08 0.76
C GLY A 186 3.05 16.78 -0.13
N GLU A 187 3.30 16.47 -1.39
CA GLU A 187 2.26 16.14 -2.39
C GLU A 187 1.73 14.70 -2.28
N GLY A 188 2.18 13.93 -1.31
CA GLY A 188 1.77 12.54 -1.13
C GLY A 188 0.28 12.38 -0.81
N ALA A 189 -0.33 11.28 -1.25
CA ALA A 189 -1.73 10.99 -0.98
C ALA A 189 -2.00 10.94 0.54
N GLY A 190 -3.12 11.52 0.99
CA GLY A 190 -3.47 11.64 2.41
C GLY A 190 -2.80 12.80 3.16
N SER A 191 -1.70 13.38 2.63
CA SER A 191 -1.00 14.50 3.28
C SER A 191 -1.89 15.73 3.49
N PRO A 192 -2.67 16.20 2.52
CA PRO A 192 -3.59 17.31 2.74
C PRO A 192 -4.65 17.03 3.82
N GLU A 193 -5.11 15.80 3.92
CA GLU A 193 -6.08 15.37 4.93
C GLU A 193 -5.45 15.34 6.32
N ARG A 194 -4.24 14.79 6.48
CA ARG A 194 -3.48 14.77 7.75
C ARG A 194 -3.19 16.19 8.22
N ARG A 195 -2.74 17.06 7.32
CA ARG A 195 -2.53 18.48 7.62
C ARG A 195 -3.81 19.16 8.12
N ARG A 196 -4.94 19.00 7.41
CA ARG A 196 -6.24 19.54 7.84
C ARG A 196 -6.70 18.95 9.18
N GLY A 197 -6.47 17.66 9.40
CA GLY A 197 -6.76 16.97 10.65
C GLY A 197 -5.97 17.54 11.82
N TYR A 198 -4.67 17.74 11.63
CA TYR A 198 -3.79 18.38 12.59
C TYR A 198 -4.28 19.81 12.93
N GLU A 199 -4.50 20.66 11.93
CA GLU A 199 -4.96 22.03 12.15
C GLU A 199 -6.29 22.10 12.91
N ARG A 200 -7.25 21.23 12.55
CA ARG A 200 -8.56 21.15 13.24
C ARG A 200 -8.41 20.70 14.69
N ALA A 201 -7.56 19.70 14.93
CA ALA A 201 -7.33 19.20 16.27
C ALA A 201 -6.62 20.23 17.15
N MET A 202 -5.62 20.95 16.63
CA MET A 202 -4.98 22.05 17.35
C MET A 202 -6.01 23.12 17.77
N ARG A 203 -6.88 23.55 16.84
CA ARG A 203 -7.97 24.51 17.18
C ARG A 203 -8.92 23.94 18.24
N LYS A 204 -9.30 22.67 18.13
CA LYS A 204 -10.19 22.01 19.09
C LYS A 204 -9.61 21.99 20.51
N HIS A 205 -8.29 21.92 20.64
CA HIS A 205 -7.58 21.95 21.92
C HIS A 205 -7.19 23.37 22.39
N GLY A 206 -7.65 24.45 21.70
CA GLY A 206 -7.31 25.82 22.05
C GLY A 206 -5.87 26.24 21.70
N LEU A 207 -5.19 25.47 20.86
CA LEU A 207 -3.78 25.64 20.49
C LEU A 207 -3.58 26.28 19.09
N GLU A 208 -4.56 27.00 18.57
CA GLU A 208 -4.51 27.59 17.23
C GLU A 208 -3.30 28.48 16.99
N ALA A 209 -2.94 29.30 18.00
CA ALA A 209 -1.76 30.19 17.94
C ALA A 209 -0.42 29.42 17.87
N GLN A 210 -0.43 28.12 18.17
CA GLN A 210 0.74 27.25 18.16
C GLN A 210 0.82 26.35 16.88
N ILE A 211 -0.12 26.51 15.95
CA ILE A 211 -0.09 25.74 14.69
C ILE A 211 1.22 26.04 13.94
N ARG A 212 2.01 24.99 13.75
CA ARG A 212 3.28 25.07 13.05
C ARG A 212 3.49 23.85 12.17
N ILE A 213 3.61 24.08 10.87
CA ILE A 213 3.78 23.03 9.87
C ILE A 213 5.09 23.25 9.15
N ALA A 214 5.95 22.23 9.11
CA ALA A 214 7.14 22.21 8.29
C ALA A 214 6.86 21.36 7.05
N ALA A 215 7.34 21.83 5.90
CA ALA A 215 7.32 21.04 4.69
C ALA A 215 8.24 19.81 4.85
N GLY A 216 7.74 18.66 4.41
CA GLY A 216 8.44 17.39 4.46
C GLY A 216 8.02 16.48 3.32
N SER A 217 8.16 15.19 3.53
CA SER A 217 7.71 14.14 2.61
C SER A 217 7.54 12.82 3.38
N TYR A 218 7.05 11.77 2.71
CA TYR A 218 6.92 10.43 3.28
C TYR A 218 8.24 9.64 3.31
N THR A 219 9.38 10.33 3.46
CA THR A 219 10.72 9.74 3.49
C THR A 219 11.47 10.15 4.75
N GLU A 220 12.55 9.44 5.07
CA GLU A 220 13.46 9.80 6.16
C GLU A 220 14.04 11.22 5.95
N ASP A 221 14.46 11.55 4.72
CA ASP A 221 15.00 12.88 4.39
C ASP A 221 13.96 13.99 4.61
N GLY A 222 12.68 13.74 4.30
CA GLY A 222 11.61 14.68 4.58
C GLY A 222 11.44 14.96 6.07
N GLY A 223 11.59 13.93 6.92
CA GLY A 223 11.61 14.07 8.38
C GLY A 223 12.79 14.92 8.88
N ARG A 224 14.00 14.65 8.36
CA ARG A 224 15.23 15.40 8.69
C ARG A 224 15.11 16.88 8.31
N GLN A 225 14.65 17.16 7.09
CA GLN A 225 14.42 18.55 6.60
C GLN A 225 13.39 19.27 7.46
N GLY A 226 12.31 18.58 7.84
CA GLY A 226 11.29 19.10 8.72
C GLY A 226 11.84 19.51 10.10
N VAL A 227 12.70 18.70 10.71
CA VAL A 227 13.40 19.05 11.97
C VAL A 227 14.26 20.28 11.79
N THR A 228 15.10 20.32 10.75
CA THR A 228 15.94 21.49 10.45
C THR A 228 15.10 22.76 10.36
N ALA A 229 13.96 22.73 9.64
CA ALA A 229 13.07 23.87 9.52
C ALA A 229 12.40 24.25 10.85
N LEU A 230 12.03 23.27 11.69
CA LEU A 230 11.39 23.51 12.98
C LEU A 230 12.35 24.07 14.04
N PHE A 231 13.64 23.78 13.93
CA PHE A 231 14.64 24.20 14.93
C PHE A 231 15.50 25.39 14.47
N SER A 232 15.42 25.83 13.19
CA SER A 232 16.19 26.98 12.67
C SER A 232 15.64 28.34 13.10
N GLY A 233 14.51 28.43 13.77
CA GLY A 233 13.96 29.72 14.20
C GLY A 233 12.82 29.64 15.16
N GLY A 234 12.72 30.62 16.06
CA GLY A 234 11.67 30.70 17.07
C GLY A 234 11.80 29.68 18.20
N ARG A 235 10.76 29.55 19.02
CA ARG A 235 10.70 28.61 20.14
C ARG A 235 10.49 27.19 19.61
N PRO A 236 11.36 26.20 19.93
CA PRO A 236 11.23 24.86 19.40
C PRO A 236 9.94 24.15 19.85
N PRO A 237 9.41 23.21 19.08
CA PRO A 237 8.28 22.39 19.50
C PRO A 237 8.70 21.44 20.64
N THR A 238 7.75 21.06 21.48
CA THR A 238 7.92 20.00 22.49
C THR A 238 7.40 18.65 22.01
N ALA A 239 6.64 18.65 20.91
CA ALA A 239 6.18 17.44 20.26
C ALA A 239 6.10 17.64 18.74
N ILE A 240 6.34 16.56 18.00
CA ILE A 240 6.29 16.52 16.55
C ILE A 240 5.37 15.37 16.12
N PHE A 241 4.36 15.69 15.31
CA PHE A 241 3.59 14.72 14.55
C PHE A 241 4.18 14.65 13.12
N ALA A 242 4.85 13.55 12.79
CA ALA A 242 5.44 13.31 11.49
C ALA A 242 4.42 12.70 10.52
N ALA A 243 4.58 12.97 9.24
CA ALA A 243 3.65 12.56 8.19
C ALA A 243 3.41 11.05 8.12
N ASN A 244 4.47 10.25 8.34
CA ASN A 244 4.42 8.80 8.43
C ASN A 244 5.60 8.25 9.27
N ASP A 245 5.70 6.93 9.41
CA ASP A 245 6.76 6.30 10.21
C ASP A 245 8.16 6.53 9.64
N LEU A 246 8.35 6.52 8.32
CA LEU A 246 9.66 6.83 7.71
C LEU A 246 10.08 8.29 8.01
N SER A 247 9.17 9.24 7.85
CA SER A 247 9.40 10.62 8.24
C SER A 247 9.68 10.75 9.73
N ALA A 248 8.99 9.97 10.58
CA ALA A 248 9.25 9.93 12.02
C ALA A 248 10.66 9.38 12.33
N ILE A 249 11.12 8.34 11.63
CA ILE A 249 12.48 7.79 11.78
C ILE A 249 13.53 8.84 11.39
N GLY A 250 13.32 9.55 10.27
CA GLY A 250 14.17 10.66 9.89
C GLY A 250 14.18 11.79 10.93
N THR A 251 13.00 12.06 11.53
CA THR A 251 12.85 13.02 12.63
C THR A 251 13.65 12.59 13.86
N LEU A 252 13.52 11.30 14.29
CA LEU A 252 14.28 10.74 15.41
C LEU A 252 15.79 10.84 15.17
N SER A 253 16.25 10.49 13.96
CA SER A 253 17.66 10.58 13.59
C SER A 253 18.21 12.00 13.67
N ALA A 254 17.46 12.98 13.09
CA ALA A 254 17.89 14.38 13.12
C ALA A 254 17.89 14.95 14.55
N LEU A 255 16.89 14.63 15.38
CA LEU A 255 16.87 15.06 16.77
C LEU A 255 18.07 14.51 17.56
N ALA A 256 18.41 13.22 17.36
CA ALA A 256 19.56 12.59 18.00
C ALA A 256 20.90 13.24 17.60
N GLU A 257 21.06 13.59 16.31
CA GLU A 257 22.25 14.33 15.81
C GLU A 257 22.43 15.71 16.45
N HIS A 258 21.31 16.34 16.84
CA HIS A 258 21.32 17.60 17.57
C HIS A 258 21.39 17.43 19.11
N GLY A 259 21.57 16.22 19.61
CA GLY A 259 21.62 15.92 21.03
C GLY A 259 20.26 16.05 21.75
N ILE A 260 19.15 16.07 21.01
CA ILE A 260 17.79 16.19 21.54
C ILE A 260 17.22 14.78 21.78
N ARG A 261 16.85 14.49 23.01
CA ARG A 261 16.39 13.16 23.42
C ARG A 261 14.89 12.99 23.20
N VAL A 262 14.51 11.85 22.63
CA VAL A 262 13.10 11.44 22.50
C VAL A 262 12.85 10.30 23.47
N PRO A 263 11.81 10.36 24.32
CA PRO A 263 10.80 11.43 24.41
C PRO A 263 11.14 12.56 25.40
N ALA A 264 12.29 12.53 26.08
CA ALA A 264 12.59 13.37 27.24
C ALA A 264 12.57 14.89 26.93
N ASP A 265 13.07 15.30 25.78
CA ASP A 265 13.11 16.70 25.35
C ASP A 265 12.04 17.02 24.30
N VAL A 266 11.75 16.06 23.41
CA VAL A 266 10.72 16.18 22.35
C VAL A 266 9.99 14.86 22.18
N SER A 267 8.66 14.86 22.19
CA SER A 267 7.83 13.72 21.83
C SER A 267 7.67 13.60 20.33
N VAL A 268 7.65 12.37 19.79
CA VAL A 268 7.44 12.11 18.35
C VAL A 268 6.31 11.10 18.15
N VAL A 269 5.36 11.43 17.26
CA VAL A 269 4.31 10.53 16.80
C VAL A 269 4.45 10.33 15.31
N GLY A 270 4.41 9.07 14.85
CA GLY A 270 4.38 8.68 13.45
C GLY A 270 2.97 8.41 12.93
N TYR A 271 2.93 7.79 11.77
CA TYR A 271 1.70 7.35 11.10
C TYR A 271 2.05 6.14 10.23
N ASP A 272 1.19 5.17 10.12
CA ASP A 272 1.20 3.89 9.41
C ASP A 272 1.27 2.68 10.34
N ASN A 273 1.95 2.74 11.48
CA ASN A 273 2.25 1.62 12.37
C ASN A 273 2.94 0.45 11.65
N THR A 274 3.92 0.77 10.81
CA THR A 274 4.73 -0.25 10.12
C THR A 274 5.54 -1.10 11.10
N ALA A 275 6.07 -2.23 10.66
CA ALA A 275 6.93 -3.09 11.47
C ALA A 275 8.13 -2.33 12.07
N LEU A 276 8.61 -1.27 11.39
CA LEU A 276 9.70 -0.42 11.89
C LEU A 276 9.32 0.32 13.18
N ALA A 277 8.06 0.76 13.31
CA ALA A 277 7.60 1.46 14.51
C ALA A 277 7.69 0.61 15.78
N ALA A 278 7.60 -0.71 15.65
CA ALA A 278 7.70 -1.67 16.76
C ALA A 278 9.14 -2.09 17.11
N VAL A 279 10.12 -1.73 16.30
CA VAL A 279 11.54 -2.06 16.58
C VAL A 279 11.96 -1.45 17.90
N ARG A 280 12.59 -2.25 18.78
CA ARG A 280 12.89 -1.90 20.18
C ARG A 280 13.60 -0.55 20.36
N HIS A 281 14.50 -0.19 19.46
CA HIS A 281 15.26 1.07 19.55
C HIS A 281 14.55 2.25 18.94
N ILE A 282 13.49 2.02 18.16
CA ILE A 282 12.62 3.05 17.57
C ILE A 282 11.42 3.28 18.50
N HIS A 283 10.73 2.20 18.84
CA HIS A 283 9.61 2.13 19.78
C HIS A 283 8.62 3.31 19.63
N LEU A 284 8.22 3.55 18.37
CA LEU A 284 7.51 4.73 17.94
C LEU A 284 6.01 4.64 18.25
N THR A 285 5.48 5.64 18.97
CA THR A 285 4.04 5.92 19.04
C THR A 285 3.58 6.37 17.66
N THR A 286 2.53 5.73 17.11
CA THR A 286 2.11 5.96 15.74
C THR A 286 0.63 5.70 15.53
N VAL A 287 0.04 6.33 14.52
CA VAL A 287 -1.34 6.05 14.11
C VAL A 287 -1.35 4.82 13.22
N ASP A 288 -2.12 3.82 13.60
CA ASP A 288 -2.30 2.60 12.83
C ASP A 288 -3.28 2.80 11.68
N GLN A 289 -2.86 2.37 10.49
CA GLN A 289 -3.74 2.12 9.35
C GLN A 289 -3.88 0.60 9.18
N PRO A 290 -5.08 0.06 8.99
CA PRO A 290 -5.26 -1.40 8.85
C PRO A 290 -4.81 -1.91 7.47
N ARG A 291 -3.50 -1.84 7.18
CA ARG A 291 -2.87 -2.05 5.88
C ARG A 291 -3.23 -3.39 5.20
N PRO A 292 -3.12 -4.56 5.88
CA PRO A 292 -3.53 -5.82 5.26
C PRO A 292 -5.03 -5.84 4.92
N GLU A 293 -5.87 -5.22 5.77
CA GLU A 293 -7.31 -5.13 5.53
C GLU A 293 -7.63 -4.21 4.35
N MET A 294 -6.89 -3.10 4.19
CA MET A 294 -7.00 -2.24 3.01
C MET A 294 -6.73 -3.05 1.73
N GLY A 295 -5.70 -3.89 1.74
CA GLY A 295 -5.37 -4.77 0.62
C GLY A 295 -6.47 -5.79 0.32
N ARG A 296 -6.97 -6.50 1.34
CA ARG A 296 -8.07 -7.47 1.19
C ARG A 296 -9.33 -6.81 0.65
N THR A 297 -9.72 -5.68 1.24
CA THR A 297 -10.91 -4.94 0.81
C THR A 297 -10.79 -4.47 -0.64
N ALA A 298 -9.60 -4.03 -1.06
CA ALA A 298 -9.37 -3.63 -2.45
C ALA A 298 -9.59 -4.80 -3.43
N VAL A 299 -9.12 -6.01 -3.09
CA VAL A 299 -9.37 -7.20 -3.91
C VAL A 299 -10.85 -7.55 -3.91
N THR A 300 -11.53 -7.53 -2.78
CA THR A 300 -12.98 -7.81 -2.69
C THR A 300 -13.76 -6.87 -3.61
N LEU A 301 -13.51 -5.56 -3.54
CA LEU A 301 -14.16 -4.58 -4.43
C LEU A 301 -13.86 -4.83 -5.90
N LEU A 302 -12.62 -5.19 -6.23
CA LEU A 302 -12.23 -5.52 -7.60
C LEU A 302 -12.96 -6.77 -8.11
N LEU A 303 -13.04 -7.82 -7.29
CA LEU A 303 -13.70 -9.07 -7.65
C LEU A 303 -15.22 -8.92 -7.82
N GLU A 304 -15.87 -8.08 -7.03
CA GLU A 304 -17.28 -7.73 -7.22
C GLU A 304 -17.54 -7.15 -8.62
N ARG A 305 -16.63 -6.32 -9.14
CA ARG A 305 -16.75 -5.82 -10.53
C ARG A 305 -16.48 -6.91 -11.56
N LEU A 306 -15.45 -7.72 -11.34
CA LEU A 306 -15.02 -8.74 -12.30
C LEU A 306 -15.95 -9.94 -12.40
N ARG A 307 -16.62 -10.30 -11.31
CA ARG A 307 -17.43 -11.53 -11.20
C ARG A 307 -18.92 -11.24 -11.17
N ASP A 308 -19.31 -10.22 -10.40
CA ASP A 308 -20.71 -9.94 -10.12
C ASP A 308 -21.25 -8.82 -11.02
N GLY A 309 -20.37 -8.19 -11.84
CA GLY A 309 -20.73 -7.15 -12.78
C GLY A 309 -21.17 -5.84 -12.12
N ARG A 310 -20.71 -5.58 -10.89
CA ARG A 310 -21.03 -4.33 -10.19
C ARG A 310 -20.47 -3.12 -10.95
N GLU A 311 -21.31 -2.16 -11.32
CA GLU A 311 -20.92 -0.95 -12.04
C GLU A 311 -20.70 0.25 -11.13
N GLU A 312 -21.46 0.36 -10.04
CA GLU A 312 -21.37 1.49 -9.10
C GLU A 312 -20.05 1.49 -8.34
N ALA A 313 -19.41 2.67 -8.24
CA ALA A 313 -18.21 2.84 -7.45
C ALA A 313 -18.52 2.76 -5.95
N ARG A 314 -17.63 2.11 -5.20
CA ARG A 314 -17.64 2.08 -3.74
C ARG A 314 -16.40 2.72 -3.18
N HIS A 315 -16.61 3.53 -2.13
CA HIS A 315 -15.54 4.24 -1.44
C HIS A 315 -15.55 3.82 0.03
N VAL A 316 -14.58 3.00 0.42
CA VAL A 316 -14.45 2.48 1.79
C VAL A 316 -13.48 3.39 2.56
N LEU A 317 -13.90 3.83 3.73
CA LEU A 317 -13.09 4.63 4.63
C LEU A 317 -12.77 3.80 5.89
N MET A 318 -11.50 3.42 6.04
CA MET A 318 -11.00 2.67 7.18
C MET A 318 -10.78 3.59 8.38
N GLN A 319 -11.08 3.09 9.56
CA GLN A 319 -10.89 3.85 10.80
C GLN A 319 -9.49 3.63 11.35
N PRO A 320 -8.72 4.71 11.60
CA PRO A 320 -7.42 4.61 12.24
C PRO A 320 -7.52 4.40 13.74
N SER A 321 -6.47 3.88 14.35
CA SER A 321 -6.29 3.83 15.79
C SER A 321 -4.90 4.32 16.19
N LEU A 322 -4.73 4.73 17.46
CA LEU A 322 -3.41 5.14 17.97
C LEU A 322 -2.76 3.97 18.70
N VAL A 323 -1.52 3.69 18.38
CA VAL A 323 -0.67 2.72 19.07
C VAL A 323 0.40 3.48 19.86
N VAL A 324 0.23 3.56 21.17
CA VAL A 324 1.14 4.27 22.07
C VAL A 324 2.34 3.36 22.39
N ARG A 325 3.55 3.93 22.25
CA ARG A 325 4.83 3.30 22.59
C ARG A 325 5.72 4.26 23.37
N GLY A 326 7.04 4.16 23.23
CA GLY A 326 8.01 4.88 24.05
C GLY A 326 8.48 6.23 23.50
N SER A 327 8.01 6.69 22.37
CA SER A 327 8.47 7.95 21.75
C SER A 327 7.70 9.20 22.22
N THR A 328 6.80 9.06 23.18
CA THR A 328 6.00 10.17 23.73
C THR A 328 5.99 10.14 25.27
N ALA A 329 6.12 11.31 25.88
CA ALA A 329 5.99 11.54 27.34
C ALA A 329 5.48 12.95 27.59
N SER A 330 5.17 13.29 28.83
CA SER A 330 4.84 14.68 29.21
C SER A 330 6.03 15.61 28.95
N PRO A 331 5.79 16.88 28.55
CA PRO A 331 6.86 17.82 28.29
C PRO A 331 7.72 18.08 29.54
N ALA A 332 9.02 18.22 29.37
CA ALA A 332 9.92 18.56 30.47
C ALA A 332 9.55 19.95 31.06
N GLY A 333 9.30 20.00 32.35
CA GLY A 333 9.03 21.25 33.08
C GLY A 333 7.55 21.61 33.25
N CYS A 334 6.64 20.63 33.23
CA CYS A 334 5.30 20.75 33.81
C CYS A 334 5.29 20.32 35.27
#